data_6032810a4bf62d6e9abf789968cf7fb5
#
_entry.id   6032810a4bf62d6e9abf789968cf7fb5
#
_cell.length_a   1.000
_cell.length_b   1.000
_cell.length_c   1.000
_cell.angle_alpha   90.00
_cell.angle_beta   90.00
_cell.angle_gamma   90.00
#
_symmetry.space_group_name_H-M   'P 1'
#
loop_
_entity.id
_entity.type
_entity.pdbx_description
1 polymer ?
#
loop_
_entity_poly.entity_id
_entity_poly.type
_entity_poly.pdbx_seq_one_letter_code
_entity_poly.pdbx_strand_id
1 'polypeptide(L)'
;MLYKIKAKIKKERMGEFWTALNDGRIESQQPDGPFIVKAMKDALLIDDKTLEWYEACYCDTPLKHEREIVYDKYLYDISTKLKFEIKNDIEGKSFWDYLGKKFYAETYSY
;
A
#
# COMPACT_ATOMS: atom_id res chain seq x y z
N MET A 1 -8.78 14.69 -4.03
CA MET A 1 -9.30 13.78 -5.08
C MET A 1 -9.21 12.34 -4.61
N LEU A 2 -10.22 11.54 -4.92
CA LEU A 2 -10.26 10.13 -4.57
C LEU A 2 -9.88 9.29 -5.78
N TYR A 3 -8.98 8.31 -5.57
CA TYR A 3 -8.52 7.42 -6.63
C TYR A 3 -8.71 5.96 -6.22
N LYS A 4 -9.06 5.13 -7.19
CA LYS A 4 -8.92 3.68 -7.08
C LYS A 4 -7.58 3.32 -7.70
N ILE A 5 -6.72 2.65 -6.94
CA ILE A 5 -5.34 2.40 -7.33
C ILE A 5 -5.12 0.91 -7.52
N LYS A 6 -4.41 0.57 -8.58
CA LYS A 6 -3.98 -0.79 -8.86
C LYS A 6 -2.47 -0.80 -9.04
N ALA A 7 -1.78 -1.74 -8.39
CA ALA A 7 -0.33 -1.84 -8.46
C ALA A 7 0.11 -3.29 -8.30
N LYS A 8 1.31 -3.60 -8.78
CA LYS A 8 1.92 -4.92 -8.59
C LYS A 8 2.98 -4.86 -7.50
N ILE A 9 3.10 -5.94 -6.74
CA ILE A 9 4.07 -6.00 -5.65
C ILE A 9 5.44 -6.47 -6.17
N LYS A 10 6.50 -5.85 -5.66
CA LYS A 10 7.87 -6.36 -5.83
C LYS A 10 8.08 -7.43 -4.78
N LYS A 11 7.83 -8.69 -5.14
CA LYS A 11 7.80 -9.80 -4.18
C LYS A 11 9.06 -9.90 -3.34
N GLU A 12 10.22 -9.67 -3.94
CA GLU A 12 11.52 -9.72 -3.26
C GLU A 12 11.70 -8.61 -2.22
N ARG A 13 10.85 -7.59 -2.24
CA ARG A 13 10.94 -6.46 -1.30
C ARG A 13 9.81 -6.45 -0.26
N MET A 14 8.97 -7.45 -0.27
CA MET A 14 7.79 -7.45 0.61
C MET A 14 8.14 -7.62 2.09
N GLY A 15 9.20 -8.36 2.42
CA GLY A 15 9.67 -8.45 3.80
C GLY A 15 10.14 -7.11 4.33
N GLU A 16 10.91 -6.37 3.54
CA GLU A 16 11.35 -5.01 3.87
C GLU A 16 10.15 -4.07 4.02
N PHE A 17 9.18 -4.17 3.12
CA PHE A 17 7.98 -3.35 3.18
C PHE A 17 7.19 -3.59 4.46
N TRP A 18 6.98 -4.87 4.80
CA TRP A 18 6.29 -5.24 6.03
C TRP A 18 6.98 -4.65 7.26
N THR A 19 8.30 -4.78 7.33
CA THR A 19 9.08 -4.22 8.44
C THR A 19 8.91 -2.69 8.51
N ALA A 20 9.04 -2.01 7.37
CA ALA A 20 8.92 -0.55 7.32
C ALA A 20 7.51 -0.06 7.68
N LEU A 21 6.47 -0.84 7.35
CA LEU A 21 5.09 -0.50 7.72
C LEU A 21 4.84 -0.63 9.22
N ASN A 22 5.61 -1.46 9.93
CA ASN A 22 5.36 -1.78 11.32
C ASN A 22 6.36 -1.17 12.32
N ASP A 23 7.52 -0.69 11.86
CA ASP A 23 8.55 -0.15 12.76
C ASP A 23 8.50 1.37 12.91
N GLY A 24 7.50 2.02 12.32
CA GLY A 24 7.31 3.47 12.40
C GLY A 24 8.04 4.27 11.33
N ARG A 25 8.86 3.62 10.51
CA ARG A 25 9.66 4.26 9.47
C ARG A 25 8.81 4.97 8.42
N ILE A 26 7.76 4.30 7.95
CA ILE A 26 6.83 4.88 6.98
C ILE A 26 5.87 5.84 7.69
N GLU A 27 5.30 5.44 8.82
CA GLU A 27 4.31 6.23 9.54
C GLU A 27 4.86 7.60 9.96
N SER A 28 6.16 7.69 10.28
CA SER A 28 6.79 8.94 10.70
C SER A 28 7.07 9.91 9.56
N GLN A 29 6.95 9.49 8.31
CA GLN A 29 7.19 10.38 7.17
C GLN A 29 6.03 11.36 6.98
N GLN A 30 6.36 12.64 6.89
CA GLN A 30 5.36 13.69 6.72
C GLN A 30 5.30 14.12 5.25
N PRO A 31 4.12 14.48 4.75
CA PRO A 31 2.84 14.51 5.43
C PRO A 31 2.03 13.20 5.34
N ASP A 32 2.45 12.25 4.51
CA ASP A 32 1.57 11.16 4.04
C ASP A 32 1.79 9.81 4.73
N GLY A 33 2.78 9.68 5.59
CA GLY A 33 3.13 8.40 6.23
C GLY A 33 1.95 7.66 6.87
N PRO A 34 1.17 8.30 7.75
CA PRO A 34 0.02 7.63 8.37
C PRO A 34 -1.05 7.19 7.36
N PHE A 35 -1.25 7.96 6.29
CA PHE A 35 -2.21 7.62 5.24
C PHE A 35 -1.75 6.42 4.43
N ILE A 36 -0.44 6.28 4.19
CA ILE A 36 0.13 5.13 3.50
C ILE A 36 -0.09 3.86 4.32
N VAL A 37 0.20 3.90 5.63
CA VAL A 37 -0.01 2.75 6.51
C VAL A 37 -1.48 2.34 6.52
N LYS A 38 -2.40 3.31 6.65
CA LYS A 38 -3.83 3.05 6.61
C LYS A 38 -4.27 2.43 5.28
N ALA A 39 -3.78 2.98 4.17
CA ALA A 39 -4.10 2.46 2.84
C ALA A 39 -3.67 1.01 2.69
N MET A 40 -2.47 0.65 3.17
CA MET A 40 -1.97 -0.71 3.07
C MET A 40 -2.73 -1.67 3.99
N LYS A 41 -3.26 -1.21 5.11
CA LYS A 41 -4.14 -2.01 5.97
C LYS A 41 -5.47 -2.33 5.29
N ASP A 42 -5.95 -1.45 4.42
CA ASP A 42 -7.22 -1.62 3.72
C ASP A 42 -7.06 -2.25 2.33
N ALA A 43 -5.85 -2.28 1.79
CA ALA A 43 -5.58 -2.81 0.44
C ALA A 43 -5.88 -4.30 0.35
N LEU A 44 -6.33 -4.72 -0.84
CA LEU A 44 -6.66 -6.12 -1.11
C LEU A 44 -5.77 -6.67 -2.23
N LEU A 45 -5.30 -7.90 -2.06
CA LEU A 45 -4.66 -8.67 -3.12
C LEU A 45 -5.76 -9.29 -3.98
N ILE A 46 -5.85 -8.86 -5.23
CA ILE A 46 -6.85 -9.40 -6.17
C ILE A 46 -6.33 -10.61 -6.92
N ASP A 47 -5.01 -10.81 -6.94
CA ASP A 47 -4.33 -12.03 -7.38
C ASP A 47 -2.99 -12.13 -6.63
N ASP A 48 -2.12 -13.06 -7.01
CA ASP A 48 -0.89 -13.33 -6.26
C ASP A 48 0.15 -12.20 -6.29
N LYS A 49 -0.08 -11.16 -7.07
CA LYS A 49 0.89 -10.06 -7.23
C LYS A 49 0.27 -8.68 -7.40
N THR A 50 -1.07 -8.56 -7.42
CA THR A 50 -1.74 -7.30 -7.72
C THR A 50 -2.55 -6.81 -6.53
N LEU A 51 -2.34 -5.55 -6.16
CA LEU A 51 -3.09 -4.85 -5.12
C LEU A 51 -4.09 -3.89 -5.74
N GLU A 52 -5.23 -3.71 -5.06
CA GLU A 52 -6.14 -2.61 -5.32
C GLU A 52 -6.57 -1.98 -4.01
N TRP A 53 -6.71 -0.65 -4.02
CA TRP A 53 -7.22 0.10 -2.87
C TRP A 53 -7.74 1.46 -3.31
N TYR A 54 -8.45 2.13 -2.41
CA TYR A 54 -8.87 3.53 -2.59
C TYR A 54 -8.02 4.43 -1.72
N GLU A 55 -7.64 5.58 -2.25
CA GLU A 55 -6.86 6.56 -1.50
C GLU A 55 -7.17 7.97 -1.97
N ALA A 56 -7.33 8.89 -1.00
CA ALA A 56 -7.47 10.30 -1.30
C ALA A 56 -6.09 10.94 -1.45
N CYS A 57 -5.92 11.78 -2.46
CA CYS A 57 -4.69 12.51 -2.69
C CYS A 57 -5.00 13.90 -3.26
N TYR A 58 -4.26 14.89 -2.81
CA TYR A 58 -4.42 16.27 -3.23
C TYR A 58 -3.21 16.79 -4.01
N CYS A 59 -2.33 15.91 -4.46
CA CYS A 59 -1.18 16.25 -5.29
C CYS A 59 -1.63 16.59 -6.72
N ASP A 60 -0.87 17.41 -7.42
CA ASP A 60 -1.15 17.73 -8.83
C ASP A 60 -1.08 16.48 -9.70
N THR A 61 -0.10 15.59 -9.43
CA THR A 61 -0.02 14.26 -10.04
C THR A 61 -0.49 13.24 -9.00
N PRO A 62 -1.43 12.34 -9.34
CA PRO A 62 -1.95 11.38 -8.36
C PRO A 62 -0.85 10.59 -7.67
N LEU A 63 -0.86 10.59 -6.34
CA LEU A 63 0.07 9.88 -5.47
C LEU A 63 1.54 10.24 -5.67
N LYS A 64 1.85 11.39 -6.29
CA LYS A 64 3.24 11.75 -6.58
C LYS A 64 4.13 11.64 -5.36
N HIS A 65 3.71 12.22 -4.25
CA HIS A 65 4.51 12.26 -3.03
C HIS A 65 4.65 10.87 -2.40
N GLU A 66 3.54 10.14 -2.27
CA GLU A 66 3.53 8.79 -1.72
C GLU A 66 4.37 7.83 -2.56
N ARG A 67 4.34 7.98 -3.88
CA ARG A 67 5.16 7.18 -4.78
C ARG A 67 6.65 7.44 -4.56
N GLU A 68 7.04 8.71 -4.49
CA GLU A 68 8.44 9.09 -4.32
C GLU A 68 9.02 8.60 -3.00
N ILE A 69 8.24 8.67 -1.92
CA ILE A 69 8.75 8.32 -0.60
C ILE A 69 8.62 6.84 -0.25
N VAL A 70 7.62 6.13 -0.81
CA VAL A 70 7.33 4.74 -0.42
C VAL A 70 6.99 3.84 -1.60
N TYR A 71 5.90 4.14 -2.32
CA TYR A 71 5.31 3.14 -3.22
C TYR A 71 6.24 2.66 -4.32
N ASP A 72 7.03 3.54 -4.92
CA ASP A 72 7.94 3.14 -6.01
C ASP A 72 9.07 2.21 -5.56
N LYS A 73 9.35 2.15 -4.25
CA LYS A 73 10.34 1.23 -3.69
C LYS A 73 9.83 -0.21 -3.66
N TYR A 74 8.54 -0.39 -3.44
CA TYR A 74 7.95 -1.70 -3.10
C TYR A 74 6.91 -2.19 -4.10
N LEU A 75 6.40 -1.28 -4.94
CA LEU A 75 5.36 -1.57 -5.93
C LEU A 75 5.80 -1.11 -7.31
N TYR A 76 5.15 -1.64 -8.35
CA TYR A 76 5.38 -1.22 -9.72
C TYR A 76 4.08 -1.30 -10.53
N ASP A 77 4.09 -0.79 -11.76
CA ASP A 77 2.89 -0.71 -12.62
C ASP A 77 1.72 -0.07 -11.89
N ILE A 78 1.99 1.04 -11.22
CA ILE A 78 0.98 1.76 -10.44
C ILE A 78 0.07 2.54 -11.38
N SER A 79 -1.23 2.25 -11.35
CA SER A 79 -2.23 2.99 -12.10
C SER A 79 -3.28 3.56 -11.17
N THR A 80 -3.81 4.73 -11.53
CA THR A 80 -4.80 5.43 -10.75
C THR A 80 -6.02 5.74 -11.60
N LYS A 81 -7.20 5.65 -10.98
CA LYS A 81 -8.46 5.98 -11.63
C LYS A 81 -9.26 6.89 -10.71
N LEU A 82 -9.63 8.06 -11.22
CA LEU A 82 -10.42 9.02 -10.47
C LEU A 82 -11.79 8.45 -10.14
N LYS A 83 -12.22 8.59 -8.89
CA LYS A 83 -13.52 8.15 -8.40
C LYS A 83 -14.19 9.26 -7.62
N PHE A 84 -15.51 9.18 -7.49
CA PHE A 84 -16.31 10.16 -6.74
C PHE A 84 -16.76 9.62 -5.39
N GLU A 85 -16.71 8.29 -5.22
CA GLU A 85 -17.07 7.63 -3.96
C GLU A 85 -16.32 6.32 -3.82
N ILE A 86 -16.11 5.89 -2.57
CA ILE A 86 -15.55 4.57 -2.26
C ILE A 86 -16.68 3.55 -2.42
N LYS A 87 -16.43 2.52 -3.23
CA LYS A 87 -17.35 1.40 -3.41
C LYS A 87 -16.71 0.13 -2.89
N ASN A 88 -17.51 -0.76 -2.33
CA ASN A 88 -17.04 -2.07 -1.90
C ASN A 88 -17.05 -3.03 -3.12
N ASP A 89 -16.26 -2.68 -4.13
CA ASP A 89 -16.22 -3.36 -5.42
C ASP A 89 -14.90 -4.11 -5.69
N ILE A 90 -14.00 -4.12 -4.71
CA ILE A 90 -12.72 -4.84 -4.83
C ILE A 90 -12.89 -6.20 -4.18
N GLU A 91 -12.62 -7.27 -4.95
CA GLU A 91 -12.64 -8.63 -4.43
C GLU A 91 -11.21 -9.15 -4.30
N GLY A 92 -10.85 -9.59 -3.10
CA GLY A 92 -9.50 -10.07 -2.85
C GLY A 92 -9.27 -10.39 -1.39
N LYS A 93 -8.02 -10.72 -1.07
CA LYS A 93 -7.59 -11.04 0.29
C LYS A 93 -6.90 -9.83 0.90
N SER A 94 -7.00 -9.67 2.23
CA SER A 94 -6.29 -8.61 2.93
C SER A 94 -4.79 -8.69 2.65
N PHE A 95 -4.24 -7.61 2.12
CA PHE A 95 -2.80 -7.50 1.89
C PHE A 95 -2.04 -7.51 3.22
N TRP A 96 -2.56 -6.80 4.22
CA TRP A 96 -1.95 -6.74 5.55
C TRP A 96 -1.85 -8.13 6.18
N ASP A 97 -2.91 -8.92 6.10
CA ASP A 97 -2.92 -10.28 6.63
C ASP A 97 -1.93 -11.18 5.88
N TYR A 98 -1.86 -11.03 4.55
CA TYR A 98 -0.90 -11.77 3.73
C TYR A 98 0.53 -11.49 4.18
N LEU A 99 0.88 -10.22 4.33
CA LEU A 99 2.24 -9.83 4.78
C LEU A 99 2.51 -10.32 6.19
N GLY A 100 1.55 -10.17 7.09
CA GLY A 100 1.69 -10.59 8.48
C GLY A 100 1.94 -12.08 8.61
N LYS A 101 1.20 -12.90 7.88
CA LYS A 101 1.38 -14.36 7.89
C LYS A 101 2.72 -14.76 7.31
N LYS A 102 3.17 -14.08 6.26
CA LYS A 102 4.41 -14.45 5.57
C LYS A 102 5.65 -13.97 6.31
N PHE A 103 5.62 -12.79 6.93
CA PHE A 103 6.80 -12.13 7.48
C PHE A 103 6.74 -11.89 8.98
N TYR A 104 5.80 -12.50 9.69
CA TYR A 104 5.65 -12.31 11.13
C TYR A 104 6.95 -12.55 11.91
N ALA A 105 7.65 -13.64 11.61
CA ALA A 105 8.88 -13.99 12.30
C ALA A 105 9.99 -12.96 12.12
N GLU A 106 10.03 -12.27 10.97
CA GLU A 106 11.03 -11.23 10.70
C GLU A 106 10.76 -9.96 11.50
N THR A 107 9.48 -9.65 11.75
CA THR A 107 9.06 -8.42 12.45
C THR A 107 8.97 -8.61 13.96
N TYR A 108 8.54 -9.78 14.41
CA TYR A 108 8.25 -10.07 15.81
C TYR A 108 9.09 -11.24 16.36
N SER A 109 10.29 -11.45 15.82
CA SER A 109 11.16 -12.52 16.29
C SER A 109 11.62 -12.28 17.73
N TYR A 110 11.80 -13.37 18.44
CA TYR A 110 12.18 -13.37 19.85
C TYR A 110 13.63 -13.75 20.03
#